data_bcd0d6d1a74205805809c9c5744a1c5c
#
_entry.id   bcd0d6d1a74205805809c9c5744a1c5c
#
_cell.length_a   1.000
_cell.length_b   1.000
_cell.length_c   1.000
_cell.angle_alpha   90.00
_cell.angle_beta   90.00
_cell.angle_gamma   90.00
#
_symmetry.space_group_name_H-M   'P 1'
#
loop_
_entity.id
_entity.type
_entity.pdbx_description
1 polymer ?
#
loop_
_entity_poly.entity_id
_entity_poly.type
_entity_poly.pdbx_seq_one_letter_code
_entity_poly.pdbx_strand_id
1 'polypeptide(L)'
;VSPHAVPRAIVPFRQPDRARSRESLPSALVNVWWRTLLTILLARRRMRREGVMSPTAVGRIRLTTLPTDIDILQHMNNGRYLSLFDLGRWDLLTRTGLLGAMRRYGWYAVVSSETVTFRKSLNLWQRFDVESRLIGHDDRAVYLEHRAVVGGEVYARAVIRARMMKRSGGTLSHEELFGAVGRPEGIPDVDAWIHDWASASALPSTRREAPSIWD
;
A
#
# COMPACT_ATOMS: atom_id res chain seq x y z
N VAL A 1 11.08 42.22 46.25
CA VAL A 1 11.93 41.02 46.32
C VAL A 1 11.49 40.11 45.19
N SER A 2 12.25 40.11 44.07
CA SER A 2 12.01 39.24 42.90
C SER A 2 12.61 37.86 43.15
N PRO A 3 11.92 36.75 42.76
CA PRO A 3 12.53 35.44 42.80
C PRO A 3 13.35 35.18 41.52
N HIS A 4 14.61 34.80 41.71
CA HIS A 4 15.59 34.45 40.71
C HIS A 4 15.12 33.25 39.87
N ALA A 5 15.13 33.41 38.52
CA ALA A 5 14.97 32.32 37.56
C ALA A 5 16.26 31.48 37.52
N VAL A 6 16.14 30.19 37.83
CA VAL A 6 17.24 29.20 37.66
C VAL A 6 17.31 28.79 36.19
N PRO A 7 18.46 28.89 35.53
CA PRO A 7 18.56 28.44 34.14
C PRO A 7 18.50 26.91 34.08
N ARG A 8 17.56 26.37 33.28
CA ARG A 8 17.51 24.94 32.95
C ARG A 8 18.72 24.57 32.07
N ALA A 9 19.57 23.74 32.60
CA ALA A 9 20.69 23.14 31.88
C ALA A 9 20.13 22.29 30.71
N ILE A 10 20.52 22.62 29.49
CA ILE A 10 20.26 21.82 28.29
C ILE A 10 21.14 20.58 28.38
N VAL A 11 20.55 19.44 28.66
CA VAL A 11 21.26 18.13 28.59
C VAL A 11 21.47 17.80 27.10
N PRO A 12 22.73 17.65 26.63
CA PRO A 12 22.95 17.30 25.24
C PRO A 12 22.42 15.88 24.96
N PHE A 13 21.62 15.76 23.90
CA PHE A 13 21.13 14.49 23.39
C PHE A 13 22.34 13.61 22.99
N ARG A 14 22.64 12.61 23.80
CA ARG A 14 23.68 11.62 23.53
C ARG A 14 23.14 10.67 22.45
N GLN A 15 23.69 10.73 21.25
CA GLN A 15 23.41 9.72 20.21
C GLN A 15 23.81 8.34 20.75
N PRO A 16 22.93 7.33 20.64
CA PRO A 16 23.30 5.97 21.01
C PRO A 16 24.41 5.48 20.07
N ASP A 17 25.46 4.91 20.66
CA ASP A 17 26.55 4.25 19.96
C ASP A 17 26.00 3.26 18.93
N ARG A 18 26.36 3.46 17.66
CA ARG A 18 26.10 2.52 16.57
C ARG A 18 27.02 1.29 16.71
N ALA A 19 26.84 0.51 17.75
CA ALA A 19 27.26 -0.88 17.71
C ALA A 19 26.40 -1.57 16.66
N ARG A 20 26.97 -1.91 15.50
CA ARG A 20 26.33 -2.70 14.44
C ARG A 20 26.10 -4.12 14.98
N SER A 21 25.03 -4.30 15.73
CA SER A 21 24.42 -5.62 15.88
C SER A 21 23.96 -6.04 14.48
N ARG A 22 24.48 -7.16 13.98
CA ARG A 22 23.91 -7.88 12.84
C ARG A 22 22.55 -8.44 13.30
N GLU A 23 21.57 -7.57 13.37
CA GLU A 23 20.18 -8.01 13.56
C GLU A 23 19.78 -8.80 12.32
N SER A 24 19.61 -10.09 12.48
CA SER A 24 18.95 -10.94 11.48
C SER A 24 17.60 -10.33 11.17
N LEU A 25 17.33 -10.05 9.89
CA LEU A 25 16.03 -9.55 9.46
C LEU A 25 14.92 -10.41 10.04
N PRO A 26 13.89 -9.83 10.69
CA PRO A 26 12.79 -10.61 11.26
C PRO A 26 12.19 -11.53 10.19
N SER A 27 11.94 -12.78 10.51
CA SER A 27 11.43 -13.82 9.59
C SER A 27 10.18 -13.38 8.81
N ALA A 28 9.36 -12.51 9.40
CA ALA A 28 8.19 -11.90 8.76
C ALA A 28 8.57 -10.97 7.60
N LEU A 29 9.64 -10.18 7.72
CA LEU A 29 10.14 -9.31 6.63
C LEU A 29 10.69 -10.17 5.47
N VAL A 30 11.46 -11.20 5.77
CA VAL A 30 12.00 -12.12 4.75
C VAL A 30 10.86 -12.76 3.95
N ASN A 31 9.77 -13.16 4.62
CA ASN A 31 8.61 -13.75 3.97
C ASN A 31 7.91 -12.80 2.99
N VAL A 32 7.70 -11.53 3.37
CA VAL A 32 7.05 -10.54 2.49
C VAL A 32 7.91 -10.23 1.27
N TRP A 33 9.24 -10.06 1.44
CA TRP A 33 10.16 -9.80 0.34
C TRP A 33 10.18 -10.94 -0.68
N TRP A 34 10.25 -12.19 -0.22
CA TRP A 34 10.23 -13.36 -1.09
C TRP A 34 8.92 -13.47 -1.86
N ARG A 35 7.78 -13.31 -1.17
CA ARG A 35 6.46 -13.33 -1.82
C ARG A 35 6.32 -12.22 -2.85
N THR A 36 6.81 -11.01 -2.56
CA THR A 36 6.81 -9.87 -3.49
C THR A 36 7.63 -10.19 -4.75
N LEU A 37 8.85 -10.68 -4.59
CA LEU A 37 9.70 -11.04 -5.72
C LEU A 37 9.04 -12.11 -6.61
N LEU A 38 8.53 -13.17 -6.00
CA LEU A 38 7.82 -14.24 -6.72
C LEU A 38 6.59 -13.70 -7.45
N THR A 39 5.79 -12.85 -6.80
CA THR A 39 4.61 -12.21 -7.41
C THR A 39 5.01 -11.41 -8.65
N ILE A 40 6.05 -10.56 -8.56
CA ILE A 40 6.52 -9.77 -9.71
C ILE A 40 7.02 -10.68 -10.85
N LEU A 41 7.74 -11.75 -10.55
CA LEU A 41 8.21 -12.70 -11.57
C LEU A 41 7.05 -13.40 -12.27
N LEU A 42 6.07 -13.89 -11.52
CA LEU A 42 4.87 -14.52 -12.06
C LEU A 42 4.02 -13.54 -12.87
N ALA A 43 3.83 -12.32 -12.38
CA ALA A 43 3.11 -11.25 -13.07
C ALA A 43 3.75 -10.91 -14.41
N ARG A 44 5.10 -10.82 -14.48
CA ARG A 44 5.83 -10.60 -15.73
C ARG A 44 5.63 -11.76 -16.73
N ARG A 45 5.62 -13.00 -16.23
CA ARG A 45 5.34 -14.17 -17.10
C ARG A 45 3.92 -14.12 -17.66
N ARG A 46 2.94 -13.75 -16.84
CA ARG A 46 1.54 -13.57 -17.27
C ARG A 46 1.44 -12.46 -18.30
N MET A 47 1.99 -11.28 -18.03
CA MET A 47 1.98 -10.16 -18.97
C MET A 47 2.59 -10.51 -20.34
N ARG A 48 3.68 -11.32 -20.37
CA ARG A 48 4.28 -11.78 -21.63
C ARG A 48 3.39 -12.75 -22.43
N ARG A 49 2.52 -13.51 -21.76
CA ARG A 49 1.63 -14.51 -22.38
C ARG A 49 0.28 -13.92 -22.79
N GLU A 50 -0.26 -13.07 -21.94
CA GLU A 50 -1.63 -12.57 -22.02
C GLU A 50 -1.72 -11.12 -22.53
N GLY A 51 -0.56 -10.44 -22.67
CA GLY A 51 -0.52 -9.01 -22.98
C GLY A 51 -0.65 -8.12 -21.75
N VAL A 52 -0.72 -6.81 -22.02
CA VAL A 52 -0.89 -5.78 -20.98
C VAL A 52 -2.35 -5.78 -20.52
N MET A 53 -2.55 -5.83 -19.22
CA MET A 53 -3.88 -5.83 -18.58
C MET A 53 -4.39 -4.41 -18.38
N SER A 54 -5.70 -4.17 -18.58
CA SER A 54 -6.32 -2.90 -18.17
C SER A 54 -6.24 -2.71 -16.66
N PRO A 55 -5.89 -1.52 -16.16
CA PRO A 55 -5.89 -1.22 -14.72
C PRO A 55 -7.26 -1.37 -14.04
N THR A 56 -8.36 -1.22 -14.80
CA THR A 56 -9.74 -1.39 -14.32
C THR A 56 -10.18 -2.85 -14.31
N ALA A 57 -9.46 -3.74 -15.01
CA ALA A 57 -9.70 -5.17 -14.95
C ALA A 57 -9.28 -5.75 -13.60
N VAL A 58 -9.98 -6.79 -13.16
CA VAL A 58 -9.66 -7.47 -11.89
C VAL A 58 -8.43 -8.36 -12.05
N GLY A 59 -7.31 -7.92 -11.49
CA GLY A 59 -6.13 -8.76 -11.28
C GLY A 59 -6.38 -9.74 -10.15
N ARG A 60 -5.93 -11.01 -10.30
CA ARG A 60 -6.12 -12.06 -9.29
C ARG A 60 -4.83 -12.81 -9.05
N ILE A 61 -4.43 -12.92 -7.79
CA ILE A 61 -3.34 -13.79 -7.34
C ILE A 61 -3.86 -14.75 -6.28
N ARG A 62 -3.40 -16.01 -6.33
CA ARG A 62 -3.75 -17.01 -5.32
C ARG A 62 -2.67 -17.10 -4.27
N LEU A 63 -3.09 -17.03 -3.01
CA LEU A 63 -2.23 -17.10 -1.84
C LEU A 63 -2.71 -18.20 -0.89
N THR A 64 -1.84 -18.53 0.06
CA THR A 64 -2.16 -19.41 1.20
C THR A 64 -1.72 -18.69 2.46
N THR A 65 -2.56 -18.73 3.49
CA THR A 65 -2.24 -18.24 4.83
C THR A 65 -1.16 -19.11 5.45
N LEU A 66 -0.06 -18.50 5.86
CA LEU A 66 1.09 -19.20 6.47
C LEU A 66 1.12 -18.98 7.99
N PRO A 67 1.87 -19.80 8.76
CA PRO A 67 2.04 -19.59 10.20
C PRO A 67 2.51 -18.18 10.58
N THR A 68 3.32 -17.53 9.73
CA THR A 68 3.79 -16.16 9.93
C THR A 68 2.71 -15.09 9.69
N ASP A 69 1.55 -15.49 9.18
CA ASP A 69 0.42 -14.58 8.93
C ASP A 69 -0.61 -14.67 10.06
N ILE A 70 -0.50 -15.68 10.96
CA ILE A 70 -1.46 -15.98 12.03
C ILE A 70 -1.06 -15.29 13.33
N ASP A 71 -2.03 -14.83 14.10
CA ASP A 71 -1.85 -14.28 15.43
C ASP A 71 -2.23 -15.26 16.55
N ILE A 72 -2.19 -14.78 17.79
CA ILE A 72 -2.53 -15.59 18.97
C ILE A 72 -3.99 -16.08 18.99
N LEU A 73 -4.87 -15.46 18.22
CA LEU A 73 -6.27 -15.83 18.06
C LEU A 73 -6.46 -16.93 17.00
N GLN A 74 -5.37 -17.46 16.46
CA GLN A 74 -5.30 -18.52 15.46
C GLN A 74 -5.94 -18.22 14.09
N HIS A 75 -6.13 -16.95 13.78
CA HIS A 75 -6.50 -16.49 12.44
C HIS A 75 -5.54 -15.42 11.91
N MET A 76 -5.70 -15.10 10.63
CA MET A 76 -4.84 -14.10 10.00
C MET A 76 -4.89 -12.78 10.77
N ASN A 77 -3.73 -12.31 11.20
CA ASN A 77 -3.58 -11.01 11.85
C ASN A 77 -4.06 -9.89 10.92
N ASN A 78 -4.81 -8.93 11.46
CA ASN A 78 -5.41 -7.83 10.69
C ASN A 78 -4.37 -7.03 9.91
N GLY A 79 -3.20 -6.76 10.47
CA GLY A 79 -2.11 -6.06 9.77
C GLY A 79 -1.51 -6.85 8.61
N ARG A 80 -1.66 -8.17 8.58
CA ARG A 80 -1.17 -9.01 7.48
C ARG A 80 -1.97 -8.87 6.21
N TYR A 81 -3.28 -8.57 6.31
CA TYR A 81 -4.10 -8.32 5.13
C TYR A 81 -3.52 -7.21 4.26
N LEU A 82 -3.10 -6.08 4.85
CA LEU A 82 -2.47 -4.98 4.10
C LEU A 82 -1.19 -5.42 3.38
N SER A 83 -0.33 -6.17 4.08
CA SER A 83 0.91 -6.71 3.47
C SER A 83 0.63 -7.67 2.31
N LEU A 84 -0.46 -8.44 2.37
CA LEU A 84 -0.85 -9.38 1.31
C LEU A 84 -1.60 -8.67 0.17
N PHE A 85 -2.36 -7.62 0.46
CA PHE A 85 -2.92 -6.74 -0.56
C PHE A 85 -1.85 -6.00 -1.35
N ASP A 86 -0.70 -5.69 -0.73
CA ASP A 86 0.48 -5.18 -1.44
C ASP A 86 0.96 -6.14 -2.54
N LEU A 87 0.89 -7.46 -2.32
CA LEU A 87 1.23 -8.42 -3.36
C LEU A 87 0.27 -8.30 -4.55
N GLY A 88 -1.02 -8.14 -4.31
CA GLY A 88 -2.02 -7.86 -5.36
C GLY A 88 -1.72 -6.56 -6.11
N ARG A 89 -1.30 -5.52 -5.39
CA ARG A 89 -0.88 -4.23 -5.97
C ARG A 89 0.37 -4.41 -6.84
N TRP A 90 1.38 -5.18 -6.42
CA TRP A 90 2.56 -5.47 -7.22
C TRP A 90 2.24 -6.27 -8.50
N ASP A 91 1.30 -7.23 -8.43
CA ASP A 91 0.80 -7.94 -9.62
C ASP A 91 0.15 -6.95 -10.59
N LEU A 92 -0.77 -6.10 -10.09
CA LEU A 92 -1.47 -5.08 -10.89
C LEU A 92 -0.48 -4.12 -11.56
N LEU A 93 0.43 -3.50 -10.80
CA LEU A 93 1.45 -2.57 -11.32
C LEU A 93 2.33 -3.22 -12.39
N THR A 94 2.63 -4.50 -12.23
CA THR A 94 3.46 -5.23 -13.19
C THR A 94 2.69 -5.54 -14.47
N ARG A 95 1.47 -6.08 -14.35
CA ARG A 95 0.67 -6.52 -15.50
C ARG A 95 0.09 -5.38 -16.32
N THR A 96 -0.13 -4.22 -15.71
CA THR A 96 -0.56 -3.00 -16.41
C THR A 96 0.60 -2.25 -17.08
N GLY A 97 1.85 -2.72 -16.93
CA GLY A 97 3.05 -2.03 -17.44
C GLY A 97 3.49 -0.82 -16.62
N LEU A 98 2.70 -0.40 -15.62
CA LEU A 98 2.98 0.79 -14.81
C LEU A 98 4.31 0.66 -14.04
N LEU A 99 4.65 -0.54 -13.54
CA LEU A 99 5.95 -0.77 -12.88
C LEU A 99 7.14 -0.51 -13.83
N GLY A 100 7.00 -0.81 -15.11
CA GLY A 100 7.99 -0.48 -16.15
C GLY A 100 8.13 1.02 -16.36
N ALA A 101 7.03 1.73 -16.48
CA ALA A 101 6.99 3.18 -16.59
C ALA A 101 7.58 3.87 -15.36
N MET A 102 7.21 3.42 -14.15
CA MET A 102 7.76 3.93 -12.90
C MET A 102 9.30 3.85 -12.86
N ARG A 103 9.87 2.72 -13.30
CA ARG A 103 11.33 2.55 -13.37
C ARG A 103 11.96 3.45 -14.44
N ARG A 104 11.32 3.53 -15.62
CA ARG A 104 11.83 4.32 -16.76
C ARG A 104 11.86 5.82 -16.47
N TYR A 105 10.81 6.34 -15.84
CA TYR A 105 10.63 7.79 -15.61
C TYR A 105 11.01 8.22 -14.19
N GLY A 106 11.49 7.32 -13.34
CA GLY A 106 11.85 7.64 -11.95
C GLY A 106 10.63 8.00 -11.09
N TRP A 107 9.49 7.34 -11.32
CA TRP A 107 8.28 7.53 -10.52
C TRP A 107 8.18 6.51 -9.39
N TYR A 108 7.40 6.84 -8.38
CA TYR A 108 7.07 5.93 -7.28
C TYR A 108 5.68 6.23 -6.73
N ALA A 109 5.03 5.22 -6.18
CA ALA A 109 3.73 5.36 -5.54
C ALA A 109 3.90 5.52 -4.03
N VAL A 110 3.12 6.41 -3.43
CA VAL A 110 3.04 6.60 -1.97
C VAL A 110 1.59 6.40 -1.56
N VAL A 111 1.36 5.43 -0.69
CA VAL A 111 0.06 5.26 -0.04
C VAL A 111 -0.14 6.39 0.95
N SER A 112 -1.24 7.13 0.82
CA SER A 112 -1.58 8.23 1.70
C SER A 112 -2.63 7.86 2.75
N SER A 113 -3.53 6.94 2.41
CA SER A 113 -4.57 6.46 3.32
C SER A 113 -5.02 5.06 2.89
N GLU A 114 -5.42 4.25 3.85
CA GLU A 114 -5.98 2.93 3.64
C GLU A 114 -7.18 2.73 4.57
N THR A 115 -8.24 2.10 4.07
CA THR A 115 -9.35 1.61 4.90
C THR A 115 -9.57 0.14 4.64
N VAL A 116 -9.79 -0.65 5.69
CA VAL A 116 -9.99 -2.09 5.60
C VAL A 116 -11.24 -2.48 6.38
N THR A 117 -12.07 -3.31 5.75
CA THR A 117 -13.23 -3.94 6.38
C THR A 117 -13.03 -5.44 6.40
N PHE A 118 -13.14 -6.03 7.57
CA PHE A 118 -13.03 -7.47 7.80
C PHE A 118 -14.43 -8.06 8.00
N ARG A 119 -14.76 -9.10 7.23
CA ARG A 119 -16.05 -9.78 7.31
C ARG A 119 -15.93 -11.20 7.88
N LYS A 120 -14.88 -11.93 7.47
CA LYS A 120 -14.58 -13.29 7.94
C LYS A 120 -13.09 -13.46 8.13
N SER A 121 -12.69 -14.28 9.09
CA SER A 121 -11.29 -14.60 9.34
C SER A 121 -10.76 -15.62 8.34
N LEU A 122 -9.51 -15.46 7.93
CA LEU A 122 -8.75 -16.47 7.21
C LEU A 122 -7.97 -17.33 8.21
N ASN A 123 -8.12 -18.65 8.10
CA ASN A 123 -7.48 -19.60 8.97
C ASN A 123 -6.13 -20.08 8.43
N LEU A 124 -5.33 -20.72 9.25
CA LEU A 124 -4.05 -21.32 8.87
C LEU A 124 -4.23 -22.28 7.68
N TRP A 125 -3.31 -22.21 6.72
CA TRP A 125 -3.30 -22.99 5.48
C TRP A 125 -4.49 -22.76 4.54
N GLN A 126 -5.36 -21.82 4.85
CA GLN A 126 -6.49 -21.51 3.98
C GLN A 126 -5.99 -20.86 2.69
N ARG A 127 -6.48 -21.38 1.54
CA ARG A 127 -6.25 -20.79 0.22
C ARG A 127 -7.29 -19.70 -0.03
N PHE A 128 -6.84 -18.58 -0.58
CA PHE A 128 -7.68 -17.46 -0.94
C PHE A 128 -7.10 -16.73 -2.15
N ASP A 129 -7.93 -16.00 -2.85
CA ASP A 129 -7.51 -15.11 -3.91
C ASP A 129 -7.44 -13.67 -3.39
N VAL A 130 -6.39 -12.92 -3.77
CA VAL A 130 -6.37 -11.47 -3.65
C VAL A 130 -6.77 -10.92 -5.01
N GLU A 131 -7.91 -10.25 -5.05
CA GLU A 131 -8.41 -9.53 -6.19
C GLU A 131 -8.05 -8.06 -6.06
N SER A 132 -7.60 -7.43 -7.16
CA SER A 132 -7.10 -6.06 -7.15
C SER A 132 -7.47 -5.33 -8.44
N ARG A 133 -7.96 -4.09 -8.35
CA ARG A 133 -8.25 -3.24 -9.51
C ARG A 133 -8.17 -1.76 -9.17
N LEU A 134 -8.02 -0.94 -10.19
CA LEU A 134 -8.25 0.50 -10.12
C LEU A 134 -9.78 0.74 -10.06
N ILE A 135 -10.24 1.54 -9.10
CA ILE A 135 -11.65 1.90 -8.94
C ILE A 135 -11.94 3.38 -9.22
N GLY A 136 -10.92 4.18 -9.51
CA GLY A 136 -11.08 5.57 -9.88
C GLY A 136 -9.87 6.43 -9.50
N HIS A 137 -10.00 7.72 -9.70
CA HIS A 137 -9.01 8.72 -9.30
C HIS A 137 -9.68 10.06 -8.94
N ASP A 138 -8.99 10.86 -8.15
CA ASP A 138 -9.25 12.29 -7.94
C ASP A 138 -8.09 13.11 -8.56
N ASP A 139 -8.09 14.42 -8.42
CA ASP A 139 -7.06 15.31 -8.98
C ASP A 139 -5.63 15.01 -8.51
N ARG A 140 -5.45 14.26 -7.42
CA ARG A 140 -4.18 14.08 -6.73
C ARG A 140 -3.78 12.64 -6.48
N ALA A 141 -4.72 11.70 -6.61
CA ALA A 141 -4.53 10.32 -6.22
C ALA A 141 -5.32 9.34 -7.11
N VAL A 142 -4.87 8.11 -7.13
CA VAL A 142 -5.61 6.96 -7.67
C VAL A 142 -6.14 6.13 -6.52
N TYR A 143 -7.26 5.46 -6.75
CA TYR A 143 -7.92 4.59 -5.78
C TYR A 143 -7.90 3.16 -6.26
N LEU A 144 -7.42 2.27 -5.40
CA LEU A 144 -7.34 0.84 -5.66
C LEU A 144 -8.25 0.11 -4.68
N GLU A 145 -8.94 -0.91 -5.15
CA GLU A 145 -9.67 -1.84 -4.30
C GLU A 145 -8.96 -3.19 -4.29
N HIS A 146 -8.81 -3.75 -3.09
CA HIS A 146 -8.33 -5.10 -2.88
C HIS A 146 -9.36 -5.91 -2.10
N ARG A 147 -9.53 -7.18 -2.46
CA ARG A 147 -10.40 -8.12 -1.76
C ARG A 147 -9.66 -9.41 -1.48
N ALA A 148 -9.84 -9.96 -0.28
CA ALA A 148 -9.51 -11.34 0.02
C ALA A 148 -10.75 -12.18 -0.23
N VAL A 149 -10.68 -13.17 -1.12
CA VAL A 149 -11.83 -13.93 -1.61
C VAL A 149 -11.60 -15.42 -1.43
N VAL A 150 -12.57 -16.12 -0.84
CA VAL A 150 -12.56 -17.58 -0.69
C VAL A 150 -13.83 -18.15 -1.30
N GLY A 151 -13.69 -19.03 -2.29
CA GLY A 151 -14.85 -19.66 -2.93
C GLY A 151 -15.85 -18.67 -3.56
N GLY A 152 -15.37 -17.49 -4.02
CA GLY A 152 -16.22 -16.43 -4.56
C GLY A 152 -16.78 -15.47 -3.50
N GLU A 153 -16.54 -15.71 -2.21
CA GLU A 153 -17.04 -14.89 -1.11
C GLU A 153 -15.95 -13.94 -0.58
N VAL A 154 -16.31 -12.65 -0.38
CA VAL A 154 -15.40 -11.64 0.17
C VAL A 154 -15.22 -11.83 1.68
N TYR A 155 -13.98 -12.02 2.11
CA TYR A 155 -13.58 -12.14 3.52
C TYR A 155 -13.08 -10.82 4.10
N ALA A 156 -12.33 -10.07 3.31
CA ALA A 156 -11.92 -8.71 3.66
C ALA A 156 -11.86 -7.85 2.39
N ARG A 157 -12.06 -6.55 2.56
CA ARG A 157 -12.00 -5.54 1.50
C ARG A 157 -11.17 -4.36 1.98
N ALA A 158 -10.28 -3.84 1.13
CA ALA A 158 -9.55 -2.62 1.38
C ALA A 158 -9.73 -1.64 0.23
N VAL A 159 -9.81 -0.34 0.56
CA VAL A 159 -9.65 0.75 -0.39
C VAL A 159 -8.39 1.52 -0.03
N ILE A 160 -7.55 1.72 -1.03
CA ILE A 160 -6.23 2.35 -0.87
C ILE A 160 -6.20 3.60 -1.73
N ARG A 161 -5.82 4.73 -1.12
CA ARG A 161 -5.54 5.99 -1.79
C ARG A 161 -4.04 6.14 -1.98
N ALA A 162 -3.58 6.17 -3.23
CA ALA A 162 -2.16 6.27 -3.56
C ALA A 162 -1.88 7.49 -4.44
N ARG A 163 -0.78 8.19 -4.15
CA ARG A 163 -0.27 9.29 -4.96
C ARG A 163 0.92 8.82 -5.76
N MET A 164 0.98 9.25 -7.01
CA MET A 164 2.15 9.04 -7.85
C MET A 164 3.09 10.23 -7.71
N MET A 165 4.36 9.95 -7.40
CA MET A 165 5.38 10.94 -7.12
C MET A 165 6.55 10.81 -8.09
N LYS A 166 7.26 11.90 -8.36
CA LYS A 166 8.50 11.93 -9.16
C LYS A 166 9.71 11.98 -8.23
N ARG A 167 10.76 11.23 -8.54
CA ARG A 167 12.04 11.33 -7.80
C ARG A 167 12.70 12.71 -7.95
N SER A 168 12.42 13.41 -9.05
CA SER A 168 12.82 14.81 -9.27
C SER A 168 12.06 15.80 -8.40
N GLY A 169 11.06 15.36 -7.67
CA GLY A 169 10.18 16.16 -6.81
C GLY A 169 8.79 16.39 -7.40
N GLY A 170 7.83 16.59 -6.51
CA GLY A 170 6.43 16.87 -6.87
C GLY A 170 5.58 15.63 -7.15
N THR A 171 4.28 15.87 -7.33
CA THR A 171 3.27 14.88 -7.68
C THR A 171 3.22 14.70 -9.19
N LEU A 172 3.04 13.48 -9.67
CA LEU A 172 2.78 13.17 -11.05
C LEU A 172 1.33 13.55 -11.39
N SER A 173 1.10 14.28 -12.49
CA SER A 173 -0.25 14.55 -12.97
C SER A 173 -0.85 13.31 -13.63
N HIS A 174 -2.19 13.24 -13.69
CA HIS A 174 -2.86 12.13 -14.40
C HIS A 174 -2.61 12.18 -15.90
N GLU A 175 -2.44 13.38 -16.48
CA GLU A 175 -2.08 13.56 -17.89
C GLU A 175 -0.71 12.93 -18.20
N GLU A 176 0.31 13.22 -17.37
CA GLU A 176 1.62 12.60 -17.51
C GLU A 176 1.57 11.08 -17.30
N LEU A 177 0.79 10.61 -16.29
CA LEU A 177 0.62 9.20 -16.00
C LEU A 177 -0.01 8.47 -17.18
N PHE A 178 -1.16 8.96 -17.65
CA PHE A 178 -1.88 8.34 -18.75
C PHE A 178 -1.22 8.52 -20.11
N GLY A 179 -0.47 9.60 -20.30
CA GLY A 179 0.38 9.78 -21.49
C GLY A 179 1.46 8.69 -21.60
N ALA A 180 1.99 8.22 -20.48
CA ALA A 180 3.06 7.21 -20.46
C ALA A 180 2.58 5.75 -20.54
N VAL A 181 1.38 5.44 -19.99
CA VAL A 181 0.87 4.04 -19.89
C VAL A 181 -0.42 3.81 -20.68
N GLY A 182 -0.93 4.84 -21.34
CA GLY A 182 -2.26 4.84 -21.95
C GLY A 182 -3.35 5.19 -20.92
N ARG A 183 -4.36 5.92 -21.38
CA ARG A 183 -5.54 6.18 -20.55
C ARG A 183 -6.43 4.95 -20.57
N PRO A 184 -6.73 4.35 -19.42
CA PRO A 184 -7.65 3.23 -19.37
C PRO A 184 -9.05 3.71 -19.81
N GLU A 185 -9.70 2.93 -20.67
CA GLU A 185 -11.10 3.15 -20.99
C GLU A 185 -11.97 2.82 -19.78
N GLY A 186 -13.05 3.59 -19.58
CA GLY A 186 -14.06 3.30 -18.59
C GLY A 186 -13.55 3.33 -17.13
N ILE A 187 -12.63 4.26 -16.79
CA ILE A 187 -12.32 4.49 -15.37
C ILE A 187 -13.61 5.01 -14.72
N PRO A 188 -14.17 4.29 -13.73
CA PRO A 188 -15.39 4.74 -13.08
C PRO A 188 -15.13 5.97 -12.22
N ASP A 189 -16.18 6.75 -11.98
CA ASP A 189 -16.15 7.76 -10.93
C ASP A 189 -16.04 7.05 -9.57
N VAL A 190 -15.30 7.67 -8.67
CA VAL A 190 -15.12 7.16 -7.31
C VAL A 190 -16.42 7.38 -6.52
N ASP A 191 -16.89 6.36 -5.82
CA ASP A 191 -18.06 6.47 -4.94
C ASP A 191 -17.93 7.63 -3.97
N ALA A 192 -19.04 8.36 -3.71
CA ALA A 192 -19.05 9.55 -2.86
C ALA A 192 -18.44 9.29 -1.46
N TRP A 193 -18.73 8.13 -0.85
CA TRP A 193 -18.20 7.79 0.47
C TRP A 193 -16.66 7.71 0.49
N ILE A 194 -16.03 7.36 -0.64
CA ILE A 194 -14.56 7.28 -0.75
C ILE A 194 -13.97 8.70 -0.75
N HIS A 195 -14.62 9.64 -1.40
CA HIS A 195 -14.22 11.06 -1.36
C HIS A 195 -14.34 11.63 0.05
N ASP A 196 -15.47 11.35 0.73
CA ASP A 196 -15.71 11.79 2.11
C ASP A 196 -14.66 11.19 3.07
N TRP A 197 -14.42 9.88 2.95
CA TRP A 197 -13.37 9.21 3.72
C TRP A 197 -11.98 9.78 3.45
N ALA A 198 -11.61 9.99 2.20
CA ALA A 198 -10.31 10.52 1.82
C ALA A 198 -10.09 11.93 2.36
N SER A 199 -11.15 12.75 2.41
CA SER A 199 -11.14 14.09 3.00
C SER A 199 -11.05 14.03 4.52
N ALA A 200 -11.88 13.22 5.17
CA ALA A 200 -11.95 13.11 6.62
C ALA A 200 -10.69 12.48 7.24
N SER A 201 -10.03 11.56 6.54
CA SER A 201 -8.80 10.90 7.00
C SER A 201 -7.52 11.67 6.67
N ALA A 202 -7.60 12.83 6.01
CA ALA A 202 -6.44 13.56 5.55
C ALA A 202 -5.72 14.25 6.72
N LEU A 203 -4.44 13.93 6.90
CA LEU A 203 -3.56 14.67 7.79
C LEU A 203 -3.06 15.98 7.14
N PRO A 204 -2.66 16.97 7.93
CA PRO A 204 -2.04 18.18 7.42
C PRO A 204 -0.85 17.88 6.50
N SER A 205 -0.60 18.78 5.54
CA SER A 205 0.59 18.68 4.68
C SER A 205 1.86 18.62 5.52
N THR A 206 2.87 17.84 5.08
CA THR A 206 4.19 17.78 5.71
C THR A 206 4.90 19.14 5.84
N ARG A 207 4.38 20.19 5.19
CA ARG A 207 4.85 21.57 5.33
C ARG A 207 4.17 22.33 6.48
N ARG A 208 3.19 21.72 7.14
CA ARG A 208 2.48 22.27 8.31
C ARG A 208 2.77 21.41 9.51
N GLU A 209 2.81 22.04 10.67
CA GLU A 209 2.91 21.31 11.93
C GLU A 209 1.64 20.48 12.17
N ALA A 210 1.82 19.29 12.73
CA ALA A 210 0.74 18.40 13.17
C ALA A 210 1.10 17.90 14.58
N PRO A 211 0.89 18.74 15.60
CA PRO A 211 1.22 18.38 16.98
C PRO A 211 0.36 17.20 17.45
N SER A 212 0.96 16.30 18.25
CA SER A 212 0.22 15.20 18.87
C SER A 212 -0.52 15.71 20.10
N ILE A 213 -1.78 16.07 19.91
CA ILE A 213 -2.67 16.53 20.99
C ILE A 213 -3.81 15.52 21.09
N TRP A 214 -4.05 14.99 22.28
CA TRP A 214 -5.20 14.15 22.59
C TRP A 214 -6.18 15.00 23.39
N ASP A 215 -7.37 15.27 22.85
CA ASP A 215 -8.47 15.96 23.52
C ASP A 215 -9.19 15.06 24.50
#